data_d1a70cee33038feeee6c6f996717c1dc
#
_entry.id   d1a70cee33038feeee6c6f996717c1dc
#
_cell.length_a   1.000
_cell.length_b   1.000
_cell.length_c   1.000
_cell.angle_alpha   90.00
_cell.angle_beta   90.00
_cell.angle_gamma   90.00
#
_symmetry.space_group_name_H-M   'P 1'
#
loop_
_entity.id
_entity.type
_entity.pdbx_description
1 polymer ?
#
loop_
_entity_poly.entity_id
_entity_poly.type
_entity_poly.pdbx_seq_one_letter_code
_entity_poly.pdbx_strand_id
1 'polypeptide(L)'
;ERRGDFGGGTVQVIPHITNEIKSRFYRDYSTDETKIAIIEVGGTVGDIESQPFLEAIRQFQREVGRENAILIHVTLIPYLKASGEMKTKPTQASVKELQGMGIQPDILVCRTEHPLEPGIKDKIALFCNVPKSHVLQNLDVEILYDAPLAMEEEHLAQVACCLLYTSDAADEAR
;
A
#
# COMPACT_ATOMS: atom_id res chain seq x y z
N GLU A 1 13.80 12.04 -24.31
CA GLU A 1 14.05 13.27 -25.09
C GLU A 1 15.06 13.05 -26.23
N ARG A 2 16.25 12.48 -25.97
CA ARG A 2 17.31 12.29 -26.98
C ARG A 2 16.89 11.44 -28.19
N ARG A 3 15.92 10.55 -28.04
CA ARG A 3 15.37 9.74 -29.15
C ARG A 3 14.28 10.45 -29.95
N GLY A 4 13.88 11.66 -29.52
CA GLY A 4 12.86 12.43 -30.19
C GLY A 4 11.41 11.98 -29.90
N ASP A 5 11.20 11.11 -28.93
CA ASP A 5 9.88 10.53 -28.61
C ASP A 5 8.83 11.61 -28.20
N PHE A 6 9.28 12.78 -27.79
CA PHE A 6 8.41 13.88 -27.35
C PHE A 6 8.30 15.03 -28.36
N GLY A 7 8.82 14.87 -29.60
CA GLY A 7 8.66 15.84 -30.67
C GLY A 7 9.17 17.26 -30.35
N GLY A 8 10.13 17.40 -29.44
CA GLY A 8 10.63 18.70 -28.98
C GLY A 8 9.79 19.36 -27.86
N GLY A 9 8.74 18.71 -27.39
CA GLY A 9 7.93 19.16 -26.26
C GLY A 9 8.66 19.03 -24.92
N THR A 10 8.28 19.83 -23.93
CA THR A 10 8.81 19.75 -22.56
C THR A 10 8.31 18.50 -21.86
N VAL A 11 9.23 17.69 -21.32
CA VAL A 11 8.91 16.55 -20.48
C VAL A 11 8.50 17.04 -19.10
N GLN A 12 7.33 16.60 -18.62
CA GLN A 12 6.76 16.94 -17.31
C GLN A 12 6.60 15.69 -16.46
N VAL A 13 6.55 15.85 -15.12
CA VAL A 13 6.25 14.75 -14.22
C VAL A 13 4.88 14.14 -14.56
N ILE A 14 3.88 14.98 -14.72
CA ILE A 14 2.54 14.60 -15.19
C ILE A 14 2.34 15.21 -16.58
N PRO A 15 2.03 14.42 -17.61
CA PRO A 15 1.73 12.98 -17.60
C PRO A 15 2.94 12.09 -17.93
N HIS A 16 4.09 12.63 -18.36
CA HIS A 16 5.14 11.83 -19.02
C HIS A 16 5.80 10.80 -18.07
N ILE A 17 6.25 11.24 -16.89
CA ILE A 17 6.88 10.34 -15.90
C ILE A 17 5.84 9.38 -15.30
N THR A 18 4.67 9.89 -14.92
CA THR A 18 3.61 9.04 -14.37
C THR A 18 3.12 8.00 -15.37
N ASN A 19 3.01 8.33 -16.66
CA ASN A 19 2.65 7.37 -17.69
C ASN A 19 3.73 6.29 -17.90
N GLU A 20 5.02 6.64 -17.83
CA GLU A 20 6.11 5.67 -17.89
C GLU A 20 6.06 4.72 -16.69
N ILE A 21 5.82 5.22 -15.48
CA ILE A 21 5.66 4.39 -14.29
C ILE A 21 4.46 3.44 -14.45
N LYS A 22 3.29 3.97 -14.83
CA LYS A 22 2.09 3.15 -15.06
C LYS A 22 2.29 2.09 -16.15
N SER A 23 3.03 2.41 -17.21
CA SER A 23 3.33 1.44 -18.27
C SER A 23 4.09 0.22 -17.75
N ARG A 24 4.89 0.37 -16.68
CA ARG A 24 5.56 -0.75 -16.01
C ARG A 24 4.57 -1.61 -15.24
N PHE A 25 3.61 -0.99 -14.54
CA PHE A 25 2.55 -1.71 -13.84
C PHE A 25 1.73 -2.57 -14.81
N TYR A 26 1.32 -1.98 -15.94
CA TYR A 26 0.55 -2.70 -16.97
C TYR A 26 1.33 -3.83 -17.63
N ARG A 27 2.65 -3.66 -17.84
CA ARG A 27 3.47 -4.68 -18.50
C ARG A 27 3.52 -5.98 -17.72
N ASP A 28 3.59 -5.88 -16.40
CA ASP A 28 3.72 -7.06 -15.54
C ASP A 28 2.38 -7.80 -15.39
N TYR A 29 1.26 -7.15 -15.70
CA TYR A 29 -0.09 -7.72 -15.68
C TYR A 29 -0.56 -8.27 -17.06
N SER A 30 0.19 -8.07 -18.12
CA SER A 30 -0.28 -8.30 -19.51
C SER A 30 -0.20 -9.75 -20.01
N THR A 31 0.09 -10.74 -19.18
CA THR A 31 0.10 -12.14 -19.57
C THR A 31 -1.19 -12.85 -19.16
N ASP A 32 -1.79 -13.63 -20.07
CA ASP A 32 -3.02 -14.40 -19.81
C ASP A 32 -2.92 -15.38 -18.62
N GLU A 33 -1.69 -15.65 -18.15
CA GLU A 33 -1.41 -16.53 -17.02
C GLU A 33 -1.31 -15.77 -15.68
N THR A 34 -1.13 -14.44 -15.70
CA THR A 34 -0.95 -13.64 -14.48
C THR A 34 -2.31 -13.27 -13.90
N LYS A 35 -2.66 -13.85 -12.76
CA LYS A 35 -3.91 -13.55 -12.05
C LYS A 35 -3.75 -12.40 -11.04
N ILE A 36 -2.59 -12.27 -10.41
CA ILE A 36 -2.27 -11.23 -9.40
C ILE A 36 -0.86 -10.72 -9.67
N ALA A 37 -0.71 -9.40 -9.76
CA ALA A 37 0.58 -8.73 -9.78
C ALA A 37 0.81 -8.03 -8.44
N ILE A 38 1.99 -8.23 -7.85
CA ILE A 38 2.42 -7.55 -6.64
C ILE A 38 3.48 -6.53 -7.04
N ILE A 39 3.17 -5.25 -6.81
CA ILE A 39 4.05 -4.13 -7.15
C ILE A 39 4.53 -3.49 -5.84
N GLU A 40 5.84 -3.53 -5.62
CA GLU A 40 6.47 -2.87 -4.48
C GLU A 40 6.96 -1.48 -4.91
N VAL A 41 6.65 -0.48 -4.11
CA VAL A 41 7.13 0.90 -4.28
C VAL A 41 7.83 1.32 -3.00
N GLY A 42 9.17 1.45 -3.10
CA GLY A 42 10.02 1.85 -2.00
C GLY A 42 9.94 3.34 -1.68
N GLY A 43 10.57 3.70 -0.57
CA GLY A 43 10.64 5.06 -0.05
C GLY A 43 9.59 5.37 0.99
N THR A 44 9.85 6.42 1.77
CA THR A 44 8.92 6.92 2.79
C THR A 44 7.87 7.82 2.14
N VAL A 45 6.61 7.65 2.54
CA VAL A 45 5.54 8.58 2.13
C VAL A 45 5.88 9.98 2.63
N GLY A 46 5.84 10.95 1.72
CA GLY A 46 6.27 12.32 1.98
C GLY A 46 7.64 12.67 1.43
N ASP A 47 8.47 11.69 1.12
CA ASP A 47 9.76 11.95 0.46
C ASP A 47 9.52 12.42 -0.98
N ILE A 48 10.30 13.43 -1.39
CA ILE A 48 10.16 14.04 -2.72
C ILE A 48 10.37 13.02 -3.85
N GLU A 49 11.21 12.02 -3.61
CA GLU A 49 11.56 10.99 -4.58
C GLU A 49 10.42 10.00 -4.84
N SER A 50 9.55 9.78 -3.84
CA SER A 50 8.40 8.88 -3.95
C SER A 50 7.16 9.54 -4.58
N GLN A 51 7.08 10.86 -4.62
CA GLN A 51 5.90 11.58 -5.09
C GLN A 51 5.44 11.20 -6.51
N PRO A 52 6.31 11.06 -7.53
CA PRO A 52 5.89 10.65 -8.87
C PRO A 52 5.28 9.24 -8.89
N PHE A 53 5.78 8.34 -8.05
CA PHE A 53 5.26 6.97 -7.92
C PHE A 53 3.89 6.97 -7.26
N LEU A 54 3.72 7.73 -6.17
CA LEU A 54 2.45 7.85 -5.48
C LEU A 54 1.38 8.48 -6.39
N GLU A 55 1.73 9.51 -7.16
CA GLU A 55 0.82 10.09 -8.15
C GLU A 55 0.47 9.07 -9.25
N ALA A 56 1.43 8.28 -9.72
CA ALA A 56 1.16 7.22 -10.69
C ALA A 56 0.23 6.13 -10.12
N ILE A 57 0.42 5.72 -8.86
CA ILE A 57 -0.45 4.77 -8.15
C ILE A 57 -1.88 5.33 -8.07
N ARG A 58 -2.05 6.59 -7.67
CA ARG A 58 -3.35 7.24 -7.58
C ARG A 58 -4.08 7.23 -8.93
N GLN A 59 -3.37 7.55 -10.02
CA GLN A 59 -3.92 7.50 -11.37
C GLN A 59 -4.25 6.06 -11.78
N PHE A 60 -3.33 5.13 -11.57
CA PHE A 60 -3.48 3.73 -11.92
C PHE A 60 -4.70 3.09 -11.25
N GLN A 61 -4.85 3.28 -9.93
CA GLN A 61 -6.00 2.75 -9.18
C GLN A 61 -7.34 3.28 -9.73
N ARG A 62 -7.37 4.54 -10.20
CA ARG A 62 -8.55 5.10 -10.85
C ARG A 62 -8.81 4.51 -12.25
N GLU A 63 -7.74 4.21 -12.99
CA GLU A 63 -7.83 3.67 -14.36
C GLU A 63 -8.30 2.21 -14.37
N VAL A 64 -7.81 1.39 -13.45
CA VAL A 64 -8.15 -0.04 -13.37
C VAL A 64 -9.40 -0.32 -12.54
N GLY A 65 -9.86 0.65 -11.73
CA GLY A 65 -10.92 0.47 -10.75
C GLY A 65 -10.39 -0.02 -9.40
N ARG A 66 -11.06 0.39 -8.33
CA ARG A 66 -10.65 0.02 -6.95
C ARG A 66 -10.80 -1.47 -6.66
N GLU A 67 -11.69 -2.12 -7.36
CA GLU A 67 -11.94 -3.56 -7.33
C GLU A 67 -10.76 -4.37 -7.88
N ASN A 68 -9.96 -3.79 -8.75
CA ASN A 68 -8.84 -4.46 -9.43
C ASN A 68 -7.47 -4.09 -8.84
N ALA A 69 -7.40 -3.18 -7.86
CA ALA A 69 -6.15 -2.75 -7.26
C ALA A 69 -6.34 -2.38 -5.79
N ILE A 70 -5.75 -3.15 -4.90
CA ILE A 70 -5.70 -2.86 -3.47
C ILE A 70 -4.36 -2.21 -3.09
N LEU A 71 -4.39 -1.37 -2.07
CA LEU A 71 -3.22 -0.67 -1.55
C LEU A 71 -2.88 -1.17 -0.15
N ILE A 72 -1.72 -1.80 -0.04
CA ILE A 72 -1.16 -2.24 1.23
C ILE A 72 -0.10 -1.23 1.66
N HIS A 73 -0.32 -0.57 2.79
CA HIS A 73 0.63 0.42 3.31
C HIS A 73 1.38 -0.15 4.51
N VAL A 74 2.70 -0.23 4.38
CA VAL A 74 3.58 -0.68 5.46
C VAL A 74 3.99 0.53 6.29
N THR A 75 3.78 0.46 7.61
CA THR A 75 4.07 1.54 8.55
C THR A 75 4.88 1.04 9.74
N LEU A 76 5.38 1.96 10.55
CA LEU A 76 6.14 1.65 11.77
C LEU A 76 5.36 2.10 13.00
N ILE A 77 5.29 1.23 14.00
CA ILE A 77 4.81 1.54 15.35
C ILE A 77 6.00 1.42 16.31
N PRO A 78 6.70 2.52 16.59
CA PRO A 78 7.85 2.48 17.47
C PRO A 78 7.43 2.25 18.92
N TYR A 79 8.25 1.49 19.63
CA TYR A 79 8.18 1.33 21.07
C TYR A 79 9.18 2.25 21.76
N LEU A 80 8.69 3.12 22.64
CA LEU A 80 9.54 4.04 23.41
C LEU A 80 9.95 3.39 24.73
N LYS A 81 11.16 2.85 24.78
CA LYS A 81 11.70 2.17 25.98
C LYS A 81 11.63 3.03 27.25
N ALA A 82 11.85 4.35 27.13
CA ALA A 82 11.86 5.28 28.26
C ALA A 82 10.47 5.46 28.91
N SER A 83 9.38 5.39 28.13
CA SER A 83 8.01 5.53 28.63
C SER A 83 7.24 4.21 28.69
N GLY A 84 7.81 3.13 28.16
CA GLY A 84 7.18 1.82 28.13
C GLY A 84 5.92 1.75 27.27
N GLU A 85 5.85 2.55 26.21
CA GLU A 85 4.61 2.64 25.40
C GLU A 85 4.86 2.63 23.89
N MET A 86 3.87 2.12 23.15
CA MET A 86 3.84 2.19 21.69
C MET A 86 3.28 3.51 21.19
N LYS A 87 3.82 4.03 20.10
CA LYS A 87 3.36 5.29 19.47
C LYS A 87 2.70 5.04 18.11
N THR A 88 1.42 5.28 18.03
CA THR A 88 0.64 5.18 16.79
C THR A 88 0.69 6.43 15.90
N LYS A 89 1.23 7.54 16.41
CA LYS A 89 1.32 8.81 15.69
C LYS A 89 2.07 8.73 14.36
N PRO A 90 3.22 8.04 14.25
CA PRO A 90 3.92 7.91 12.96
C PRO A 90 3.07 7.22 11.89
N THR A 91 2.40 6.13 12.22
CA THR A 91 1.44 5.44 11.32
C THR A 91 0.30 6.37 10.90
N GLN A 92 -0.33 7.07 11.85
CA GLN A 92 -1.41 8.01 11.56
C GLN A 92 -0.96 9.15 10.65
N ALA A 93 0.25 9.70 10.87
CA ALA A 93 0.80 10.77 10.05
C ALA A 93 1.07 10.30 8.61
N SER A 94 1.68 9.13 8.45
CA SER A 94 1.96 8.53 7.14
C SER A 94 0.69 8.27 6.33
N VAL A 95 -0.34 7.69 6.97
CA VAL A 95 -1.64 7.46 6.31
C VAL A 95 -2.33 8.79 5.96
N LYS A 96 -2.29 9.78 6.86
CA LYS A 96 -2.87 11.10 6.58
C LYS A 96 -2.23 11.77 5.38
N GLU A 97 -0.93 11.60 5.20
CA GLU A 97 -0.21 12.13 4.04
C GLU A 97 -0.65 11.45 2.74
N LEU A 98 -0.76 10.12 2.71
CA LEU A 98 -1.35 9.40 1.58
C LEU A 98 -2.77 9.87 1.26
N GLN A 99 -3.61 10.02 2.27
CA GLN A 99 -4.98 10.52 2.11
C GLN A 99 -5.00 11.94 1.53
N GLY A 100 -4.06 12.80 1.95
CA GLY A 100 -3.87 14.14 1.39
C GLY A 100 -3.53 14.13 -0.10
N MET A 101 -2.93 13.07 -0.60
CA MET A 101 -2.66 12.85 -2.02
C MET A 101 -3.81 12.15 -2.77
N GLY A 102 -4.92 11.85 -2.08
CA GLY A 102 -6.07 11.13 -2.66
C GLY A 102 -5.91 9.61 -2.70
N ILE A 103 -5.02 9.05 -1.89
CA ILE A 103 -4.78 7.62 -1.79
C ILE A 103 -5.28 7.12 -0.43
N GLN A 104 -6.24 6.19 -0.44
CA GLN A 104 -6.72 5.50 0.76
C GLN A 104 -6.15 4.08 0.78
N PRO A 105 -5.32 3.72 1.76
CA PRO A 105 -4.87 2.34 1.90
C PRO A 105 -6.04 1.42 2.30
N ASP A 106 -6.03 0.21 1.77
CA ASP A 106 -7.03 -0.83 2.06
C ASP A 106 -6.59 -1.71 3.22
N ILE A 107 -5.28 -1.95 3.34
CA ILE A 107 -4.64 -2.73 4.41
C ILE A 107 -3.48 -1.94 5.00
N LEU A 108 -3.34 -1.96 6.32
CA LEU A 108 -2.18 -1.43 7.02
C LEU A 108 -1.38 -2.59 7.63
N VAL A 109 -0.11 -2.69 7.24
CA VAL A 109 0.84 -3.62 7.86
C VAL A 109 1.74 -2.81 8.79
N CYS A 110 1.54 -3.01 10.09
CA CYS A 110 2.18 -2.26 11.14
C CYS A 110 3.41 -3.01 11.66
N ARG A 111 4.60 -2.59 11.23
CA ARG A 111 5.86 -3.13 11.77
C ARG A 111 6.07 -2.67 13.21
N THR A 112 6.48 -3.60 14.07
CA THR A 112 6.70 -3.34 15.49
C THR A 112 7.68 -4.34 16.12
N GLU A 113 8.46 -3.89 17.11
CA GLU A 113 9.37 -4.73 17.88
C GLU A 113 8.64 -5.59 18.94
N HIS A 114 7.44 -5.17 19.36
CA HIS A 114 6.66 -5.84 20.39
C HIS A 114 5.23 -6.09 19.93
N PRO A 115 4.54 -7.13 20.45
CA PRO A 115 3.14 -7.36 20.15
C PRO A 115 2.29 -6.12 20.40
N LEU A 116 1.34 -5.83 19.51
CA LEU A 116 0.46 -4.69 19.65
C LEU A 116 -0.41 -4.83 20.89
N GLU A 117 -0.35 -3.82 21.77
CA GLU A 117 -1.18 -3.75 22.96
C GLU A 117 -2.68 -3.72 22.61
N PRO A 118 -3.54 -4.21 23.54
CA PRO A 118 -4.99 -4.12 23.35
C PRO A 118 -5.45 -2.68 23.03
N GLY A 119 -6.32 -2.54 22.03
CA GLY A 119 -6.84 -1.24 21.58
C GLY A 119 -5.98 -0.47 20.58
N ILE A 120 -4.72 -0.86 20.36
CA ILE A 120 -3.86 -0.21 19.33
C ILE A 120 -4.45 -0.39 17.94
N LYS A 121 -4.88 -1.60 17.58
CA LYS A 121 -5.54 -1.87 16.27
C LYS A 121 -6.82 -1.04 16.11
N ASP A 122 -7.64 -0.93 17.16
CA ASP A 122 -8.87 -0.12 17.14
C ASP A 122 -8.57 1.36 16.91
N LYS A 123 -7.56 1.88 17.60
CA LYS A 123 -7.12 3.26 17.46
C LYS A 123 -6.61 3.55 16.05
N ILE A 124 -5.78 2.69 15.49
CA ILE A 124 -5.26 2.84 14.13
C ILE A 124 -6.42 2.77 13.13
N ALA A 125 -7.29 1.77 13.24
CA ALA A 125 -8.45 1.61 12.38
C ALA A 125 -9.31 2.88 12.33
N LEU A 126 -9.61 3.46 13.50
CA LEU A 126 -10.40 4.69 13.62
C LEU A 126 -9.72 5.89 12.95
N PHE A 127 -8.43 6.13 13.26
CA PHE A 127 -7.73 7.32 12.76
C PHE A 127 -7.28 7.22 11.30
N CYS A 128 -7.10 6.00 10.79
CA CYS A 128 -6.65 5.75 9.42
C CYS A 128 -7.79 5.39 8.46
N ASN A 129 -9.03 5.34 8.96
CA ASN A 129 -10.22 5.02 8.18
C ASN A 129 -10.10 3.69 7.43
N VAL A 130 -9.72 2.63 8.16
CA VAL A 130 -9.66 1.25 7.68
C VAL A 130 -10.40 0.33 8.64
N PRO A 131 -10.97 -0.80 8.20
CA PRO A 131 -11.53 -1.80 9.11
C PRO A 131 -10.46 -2.33 10.08
N LYS A 132 -10.84 -2.65 11.31
CA LYS A 132 -9.92 -3.24 12.30
C LYS A 132 -9.26 -4.53 11.80
N SER A 133 -9.99 -5.35 11.06
CA SER A 133 -9.50 -6.58 10.43
C SER A 133 -8.43 -6.35 9.37
N HIS A 134 -8.28 -5.12 8.87
CA HIS A 134 -7.28 -4.74 7.87
C HIS A 134 -6.05 -4.06 8.50
N VAL A 135 -6.01 -3.98 9.83
CA VAL A 135 -4.81 -3.52 10.58
C VAL A 135 -4.06 -4.76 11.05
N LEU A 136 -3.00 -5.10 10.35
CA LEU A 136 -2.20 -6.29 10.56
C LEU A 136 -0.90 -5.95 11.28
N GLN A 137 -0.51 -6.80 12.22
CA GLN A 137 0.75 -6.68 12.91
C GLN A 137 1.85 -7.38 12.09
N ASN A 138 3.00 -6.73 11.94
CA ASN A 138 4.22 -7.39 11.47
C ASN A 138 5.29 -7.26 12.56
N LEU A 139 5.37 -8.29 13.40
CA LEU A 139 6.36 -8.35 14.47
C LEU A 139 7.74 -8.64 13.89
N ASP A 140 8.76 -7.99 14.43
CA ASP A 140 10.14 -8.27 14.05
C ASP A 140 10.49 -9.74 14.38
N VAL A 141 11.13 -10.42 13.42
CA VAL A 141 11.51 -11.83 13.50
C VAL A 141 13.03 -11.96 13.49
N GLU A 142 13.58 -13.02 14.10
CA GLU A 142 15.02 -13.27 14.10
C GLU A 142 15.55 -13.66 12.71
N ILE A 143 14.77 -14.45 11.98
CA ILE A 143 15.09 -14.90 10.62
C ILE A 143 14.12 -14.24 9.65
N LEU A 144 14.64 -13.46 8.71
CA LEU A 144 13.81 -12.71 7.74
C LEU A 144 12.80 -13.60 7.00
N TYR A 145 13.16 -14.85 6.72
CA TYR A 145 12.29 -15.80 6.02
C TYR A 145 11.09 -16.30 6.85
N ASP A 146 11.04 -15.98 8.14
CA ASP A 146 9.87 -16.25 9.00
C ASP A 146 8.80 -15.15 8.88
N ALA A 147 9.16 -13.98 8.32
CA ALA A 147 8.21 -12.87 8.16
C ALA A 147 6.96 -13.24 7.31
N PRO A 148 7.06 -14.00 6.20
CA PRO A 148 5.87 -14.47 5.47
C PRO A 148 4.96 -15.36 6.32
N LEU A 149 5.52 -16.20 7.19
CA LEU A 149 4.75 -17.07 8.09
C LEU A 149 4.00 -16.24 9.14
N ALA A 150 4.66 -15.22 9.70
CA ALA A 150 4.03 -14.28 10.63
C ALA A 150 2.89 -13.49 9.95
N MET A 151 3.04 -13.13 8.67
CA MET A 151 1.97 -12.48 7.90
C MET A 151 0.81 -13.41 7.57
N GLU A 152 1.06 -14.71 7.39
CA GLU A 152 0.01 -15.71 7.22
C GLU A 152 -0.80 -15.89 8.52
N GLU A 153 -0.15 -15.89 9.69
CA GLU A 153 -0.82 -15.90 11.00
C GLU A 153 -1.71 -14.67 11.22
N GLU A 154 -1.33 -13.51 10.67
CA GLU A 154 -2.13 -12.29 10.66
C GLU A 154 -3.18 -12.28 9.52
N HIS A 155 -3.30 -13.34 8.73
CA HIS A 155 -4.25 -13.53 7.64
C HIS A 155 -4.12 -12.52 6.48
N LEU A 156 -2.90 -12.03 6.18
CA LEU A 156 -2.69 -11.04 5.12
C LEU A 156 -3.21 -11.52 3.76
N ALA A 157 -2.88 -12.74 3.37
CA ALA A 157 -3.32 -13.31 2.10
C ALA A 157 -4.84 -13.42 2.03
N GLN A 158 -5.49 -13.85 3.12
CA GLN A 158 -6.94 -13.98 3.19
C GLN A 158 -7.64 -12.62 3.07
N VAL A 159 -7.17 -11.60 3.79
CA VAL A 159 -7.74 -10.24 3.71
C VAL A 159 -7.56 -9.66 2.32
N ALA A 160 -6.38 -9.81 1.70
CA ALA A 160 -6.12 -9.31 0.35
C ALA A 160 -7.00 -10.02 -0.70
N CYS A 161 -7.12 -11.35 -0.63
CA CYS A 161 -7.99 -12.10 -1.52
C CYS A 161 -9.47 -11.71 -1.36
N CYS A 162 -9.95 -11.53 -0.14
CA CYS A 162 -11.34 -11.07 0.08
C CYS A 162 -11.60 -9.71 -0.57
N LEU A 163 -10.64 -8.79 -0.54
CA LEU A 163 -10.79 -7.47 -1.16
C LEU A 163 -10.82 -7.53 -2.68
N LEU A 164 -10.03 -8.44 -3.29
CA LEU A 164 -9.94 -8.58 -4.75
C LEU A 164 -11.10 -9.41 -5.33
N TYR A 165 -11.59 -10.43 -4.61
CA TYR A 165 -12.61 -11.36 -5.13
C TYR A 165 -14.04 -11.00 -4.75
N THR A 166 -14.28 -10.08 -3.82
CA THR A 166 -15.65 -9.64 -3.48
C THR A 166 -16.31 -8.85 -4.61
N SER A 167 -15.54 -8.30 -5.55
CA SER A 167 -16.07 -7.61 -6.73
C SER A 167 -16.62 -8.58 -7.78
N ASP A 168 -15.96 -9.71 -8.04
CA ASP A 168 -16.40 -10.70 -9.02
C ASP A 168 -17.78 -11.29 -8.65
N ALA A 169 -18.01 -11.59 -7.36
CA ALA A 169 -19.29 -12.10 -6.89
C ALA A 169 -20.45 -11.08 -6.98
N ALA A 170 -20.16 -9.78 -7.01
CA ALA A 170 -21.16 -8.73 -7.15
C ALA A 170 -21.52 -8.48 -8.62
N ASP A 171 -20.62 -8.76 -9.58
CA ASP A 171 -20.90 -8.64 -11.01
C ASP A 171 -21.62 -9.86 -11.58
N GLU A 172 -21.38 -11.06 -11.04
CA GLU A 172 -22.16 -12.27 -11.41
C GLU A 172 -23.62 -12.24 -10.90
N ALA A 173 -23.93 -11.36 -9.94
CA ALA A 173 -25.27 -11.20 -9.38
C ALA A 173 -26.12 -10.09 -10.03
N ARG A 174 -25.62 -9.45 -11.09
CA ARG A 174 -26.31 -8.43 -11.89
C ARG A 174 -26.74 -8.97 -13.23
#